data_c98863a85ce43607e2bc75e89600ed17
#
_entry.id   c98863a85ce43607e2bc75e89600ed17
#
_cell.length_a   1.000
_cell.length_b   1.000
_cell.length_c   1.000
_cell.angle_alpha   90.00
_cell.angle_beta   90.00
_cell.angle_gamma   90.00
#
_symmetry.space_group_name_H-M   'P 1'
#
loop_
_entity.id
_entity.type
_entity.pdbx_description
1 polymer ?
#
loop_
_entity_poly.entity_id
_entity_poly.type
_entity_poly.pdbx_seq_one_letter_code
_entity_poly.pdbx_strand_id
1 'polypeptide(L)'
;MIRRNRLRSAWNRVGSGEIHRAPRKWQPWLSDTGSLTQKIEKAIGQKLEVQVLRDCPQSLNSDESRYFHFRIRRCRVREVLLCSNGIPLVMAHSVIPTLSSSGSNHAVLRLGTKPLGAVLFSKTRKHSKTKPPRDIARLDKSSELWKKCSKHFSGLSSPLWARRTLYRLKGHPILVNEIYLPALLNAANS
;
A
#
# COMPACT_ATOMS: atom_id res chain seq x y z
N MET A 1 -17.10 4.43 34.49
CA MET A 1 -16.47 3.28 33.79
C MET A 1 -16.66 3.51 32.29
N ILE A 2 -15.70 4.18 31.60
CA ILE A 2 -15.82 4.57 30.20
C ILE A 2 -15.43 3.36 29.36
N ARG A 3 -16.41 2.73 28.69
CA ARG A 3 -16.15 1.69 27.68
C ARG A 3 -15.33 2.31 26.55
N ARG A 4 -14.02 2.03 26.52
CA ARG A 4 -13.17 2.27 25.37
C ARG A 4 -13.73 1.46 24.20
N ASN A 5 -14.48 2.13 23.33
CA ASN A 5 -14.93 1.58 22.07
C ASN A 5 -13.65 1.23 21.27
N ARG A 6 -13.27 -0.06 21.28
CA ARG A 6 -12.18 -0.56 20.41
C ARG A 6 -12.71 -0.43 18.99
N LEU A 7 -12.36 0.65 18.31
CA LEU A 7 -12.53 0.73 16.86
C LEU A 7 -11.85 -0.50 16.28
N ARG A 8 -12.66 -1.45 15.81
CA ARG A 8 -12.15 -2.66 15.16
C ARG A 8 -11.40 -2.21 13.92
N SER A 9 -10.14 -2.61 13.80
CA SER A 9 -9.38 -2.38 12.58
C SER A 9 -10.14 -3.02 11.43
N ALA A 10 -10.35 -2.29 10.33
CA ALA A 10 -10.95 -2.83 9.12
C ALA A 10 -10.04 -3.84 8.40
N TRP A 11 -8.81 -4.02 8.91
CA TRP A 11 -7.79 -4.86 8.32
C TRP A 11 -7.82 -6.28 8.87
N ASN A 12 -7.83 -7.26 7.97
CA ASN A 12 -7.84 -8.69 8.28
C ASN A 12 -6.60 -9.35 7.68
N ARG A 13 -5.98 -10.26 8.43
CA ARG A 13 -4.80 -11.00 7.97
C ARG A 13 -5.11 -11.82 6.73
N VAL A 14 -4.27 -11.74 5.68
CA VAL A 14 -4.34 -12.66 4.55
C VAL A 14 -4.05 -14.09 5.06
N GLY A 15 -4.97 -15.01 4.82
CA GLY A 15 -4.94 -16.38 5.37
C GLY A 15 -6.00 -16.65 6.44
N SER A 16 -6.71 -15.62 6.95
CA SER A 16 -7.83 -15.77 7.88
C SER A 16 -9.18 -16.12 7.20
N GLY A 17 -9.16 -16.49 5.91
CA GLY A 17 -10.38 -16.74 5.12
C GLY A 17 -11.02 -15.48 4.52
N GLU A 18 -10.62 -14.29 4.95
CA GLU A 18 -11.20 -13.01 4.47
C GLU A 18 -11.03 -12.78 2.97
N ILE A 19 -9.99 -13.37 2.34
CA ILE A 19 -9.78 -13.25 0.91
C ILE A 19 -10.96 -13.80 0.10
N HIS A 20 -11.62 -14.85 0.61
CA HIS A 20 -12.78 -15.47 -0.04
C HIS A 20 -14.03 -14.58 0.00
N ARG A 21 -14.07 -13.58 0.89
CA ARG A 21 -15.13 -12.56 0.95
C ARG A 21 -14.98 -11.49 -0.12
N ALA A 22 -13.77 -11.35 -0.68
CA ALA A 22 -13.54 -10.46 -1.80
C ALA A 22 -14.14 -11.06 -3.08
N PRO A 23 -14.76 -10.25 -3.96
CA PRO A 23 -15.21 -10.73 -5.27
C PRO A 23 -14.06 -11.41 -6.02
N ARG A 24 -14.33 -12.51 -6.73
CA ARG A 24 -13.32 -13.35 -7.40
C ARG A 24 -12.30 -12.55 -8.22
N LYS A 25 -12.76 -11.50 -8.90
CA LYS A 25 -11.91 -10.61 -9.71
C LYS A 25 -10.83 -9.86 -8.91
N TRP A 26 -11.04 -9.63 -7.61
CA TRP A 26 -10.07 -8.96 -6.75
C TRP A 26 -9.10 -9.92 -6.05
N GLN A 27 -9.49 -11.18 -5.87
CA GLN A 27 -8.69 -12.15 -5.10
C GLN A 27 -7.24 -12.31 -5.62
N PRO A 28 -6.98 -12.39 -6.94
CA PRO A 28 -5.62 -12.50 -7.45
C PRO A 28 -4.74 -11.29 -7.11
N TRP A 29 -5.32 -10.09 -7.02
CA TRP A 29 -4.62 -8.86 -6.67
C TRP A 29 -4.31 -8.77 -5.19
N LEU A 30 -5.27 -9.15 -4.35
CA LEU A 30 -5.16 -9.11 -2.89
C LEU A 30 -4.23 -10.19 -2.33
N SER A 31 -4.22 -11.39 -2.92
CA SER A 31 -3.39 -12.52 -2.47
C SER A 31 -1.95 -12.47 -2.97
N ASP A 32 -1.65 -11.66 -3.98
CA ASP A 32 -0.33 -11.61 -4.59
C ASP A 32 0.78 -11.28 -3.60
N THR A 33 1.92 -11.97 -3.72
CA THR A 33 3.06 -11.83 -2.80
C THR A 33 4.24 -11.10 -3.43
N GLY A 34 4.18 -10.82 -4.72
CA GLY A 34 5.23 -10.17 -5.49
C GLY A 34 5.14 -8.65 -5.54
N SER A 35 5.82 -8.08 -6.51
CA SER A 35 5.75 -6.66 -6.83
C SER A 35 4.43 -6.35 -7.54
N LEU A 36 3.58 -5.53 -6.93
CA LEU A 36 2.32 -5.11 -7.53
C LEU A 36 2.55 -4.39 -8.87
N THR A 37 3.54 -3.51 -8.94
CA THR A 37 3.89 -2.79 -10.17
C THR A 37 4.17 -3.78 -11.31
N GLN A 38 5.05 -4.76 -11.08
CA GLN A 38 5.38 -5.76 -12.11
C GLN A 38 4.17 -6.61 -12.50
N LYS A 39 3.32 -6.95 -11.52
CA LYS A 39 2.11 -7.73 -11.79
C LYS A 39 1.14 -6.96 -12.68
N ILE A 40 0.92 -5.67 -12.39
CA ILE A 40 0.05 -4.82 -13.22
C ILE A 40 0.66 -4.67 -14.61
N GLU A 41 1.94 -4.28 -14.71
CA GLU A 41 2.64 -4.11 -15.98
C GLU A 41 2.55 -5.37 -16.87
N LYS A 42 2.68 -6.55 -16.24
CA LYS A 42 2.51 -7.83 -16.95
C LYS A 42 1.07 -8.03 -17.45
N ALA A 43 0.09 -7.65 -16.66
CA ALA A 43 -1.33 -7.82 -17.00
C ALA A 43 -1.78 -6.88 -18.13
N ILE A 44 -1.27 -5.64 -18.16
CA ILE A 44 -1.65 -4.62 -19.14
C ILE A 44 -0.69 -4.53 -20.33
N GLY A 45 0.43 -5.27 -20.33
CA GLY A 45 1.42 -5.29 -21.41
C GLY A 45 2.27 -4.03 -21.56
N GLN A 46 2.22 -3.07 -20.62
CA GLN A 46 2.95 -1.80 -20.68
C GLN A 46 3.47 -1.33 -19.33
N LYS A 47 4.40 -0.38 -19.34
CA LYS A 47 4.96 0.23 -18.14
C LYS A 47 3.97 1.15 -17.45
N LEU A 48 4.00 1.15 -16.11
CA LEU A 48 3.22 2.08 -15.30
C LEU A 48 3.94 3.40 -15.12
N GLU A 49 3.17 4.46 -15.17
CA GLU A 49 3.58 5.80 -14.74
C GLU A 49 3.37 5.96 -13.24
N VAL A 50 4.29 6.66 -12.57
CA VAL A 50 4.17 6.99 -11.15
C VAL A 50 3.95 8.47 -10.99
N GLN A 51 2.75 8.86 -10.61
CA GLN A 51 2.41 10.23 -10.24
C GLN A 51 2.55 10.40 -8.72
N VAL A 52 3.47 11.28 -8.29
CA VAL A 52 3.68 11.55 -6.87
C VAL A 52 2.67 12.60 -6.41
N LEU A 53 1.80 12.22 -5.47
CA LEU A 53 0.81 13.10 -4.86
C LEU A 53 1.39 13.82 -3.63
N ARG A 54 2.19 13.08 -2.86
CA ARG A 54 2.82 13.57 -1.63
C ARG A 54 4.09 12.76 -1.35
N ASP A 55 5.11 13.45 -0.84
CA ASP A 55 6.32 12.81 -0.33
C ASP A 55 7.00 13.72 0.70
N CYS A 56 6.54 13.68 1.95
CA CYS A 56 6.96 14.61 3.00
C CYS A 56 6.93 13.99 4.40
N PRO A 57 7.61 14.60 5.40
CA PRO A 57 7.45 14.23 6.80
C PRO A 57 6.01 14.40 7.26
N GLN A 58 5.49 13.44 8.02
CA GLN A 58 4.13 13.45 8.56
C GLN A 58 4.04 12.61 9.83
N SER A 59 3.08 12.92 10.69
CA SER A 59 2.71 12.08 11.81
C SER A 59 1.85 10.90 11.34
N LEU A 60 1.98 9.78 12.06
CA LEU A 60 1.14 8.60 11.85
C LEU A 60 -0.30 8.85 12.26
N ASN A 61 -1.23 8.26 11.54
CA ASN A 61 -2.60 8.12 12.04
C ASN A 61 -2.66 7.02 13.12
N SER A 62 -3.79 6.93 13.81
CA SER A 62 -3.96 6.00 14.93
C SER A 62 -3.94 4.51 14.51
N ASP A 63 -4.36 4.19 13.29
CA ASP A 63 -4.33 2.83 12.75
C ASP A 63 -2.90 2.42 12.37
N GLU A 64 -2.17 3.30 11.69
CA GLU A 64 -0.77 3.10 11.35
C GLU A 64 0.11 2.94 12.60
N SER A 65 -0.10 3.80 13.60
CA SER A 65 0.63 3.74 14.88
C SER A 65 0.43 2.40 15.61
N ARG A 66 -0.78 1.85 15.54
CA ARG A 66 -1.09 0.54 16.15
C ARG A 66 -0.48 -0.64 15.39
N TYR A 67 -0.29 -0.48 14.07
CA TYR A 67 0.28 -1.54 13.24
C TYR A 67 1.78 -1.70 13.45
N PHE A 68 2.49 -0.61 13.72
CA PHE A 68 3.87 -0.67 14.18
C PHE A 68 3.89 -1.03 15.67
N HIS A 69 4.46 -2.16 16.02
CA HIS A 69 4.56 -2.63 17.42
C HIS A 69 5.56 -1.82 18.27
N PHE A 70 6.01 -0.66 17.81
CA PHE A 70 6.91 0.25 18.50
C PHE A 70 6.56 1.70 18.20
N ARG A 71 6.96 2.59 19.10
CA ARG A 71 6.68 4.03 18.96
C ARG A 71 7.52 4.64 17.84
N ILE A 72 6.86 5.14 16.80
CA ILE A 72 7.49 5.92 15.73
C ILE A 72 7.32 7.41 16.06
N ARG A 73 8.43 8.12 16.22
CA ARG A 73 8.42 9.56 16.48
C ARG A 73 8.31 10.39 15.22
N ARG A 74 8.97 9.96 14.14
CA ARG A 74 9.02 10.65 12.85
C ARG A 74 8.93 9.64 11.72
N CYS A 75 8.11 9.96 10.73
CA CYS A 75 8.03 9.18 9.51
C CYS A 75 7.95 10.11 8.29
N ARG A 76 8.26 9.57 7.13
CA ARG A 76 7.95 10.13 5.83
C ARG A 76 6.75 9.38 5.28
N VAL A 77 5.77 10.12 4.81
CA VAL A 77 4.62 9.56 4.10
C VAL A 77 4.78 9.86 2.63
N ARG A 78 4.67 8.81 1.81
CA ARG A 78 4.71 8.91 0.37
C ARG A 78 3.40 8.37 -0.20
N GLU A 79 2.69 9.21 -0.93
CA GLU A 79 1.45 8.89 -1.64
C GLU A 79 1.69 9.02 -3.14
N VAL A 80 1.37 7.97 -3.89
CA VAL A 80 1.53 7.95 -5.35
C VAL A 80 0.34 7.29 -6.01
N LEU A 81 0.07 7.68 -7.26
CA LEU A 81 -0.78 6.92 -8.17
C LEU A 81 0.10 6.09 -9.11
N LEU A 82 -0.28 4.85 -9.31
CA LEU A 82 0.21 4.00 -10.40
C LEU A 82 -0.80 4.13 -11.54
N CYS A 83 -0.37 4.71 -12.65
CA CYS A 83 -1.23 5.03 -13.79
C CYS A 83 -0.83 4.24 -15.03
N SER A 84 -1.81 3.98 -15.90
CA SER A 84 -1.65 3.47 -17.24
C SER A 84 -2.33 4.42 -18.21
N ASN A 85 -1.60 5.01 -19.16
CA ASN A 85 -2.12 6.02 -20.11
C ASN A 85 -2.90 7.14 -19.38
N GLY A 86 -2.34 7.67 -18.29
CA GLY A 86 -2.95 8.70 -17.49
C GLY A 86 -4.11 8.23 -16.58
N ILE A 87 -4.56 6.98 -16.69
CA ILE A 87 -5.66 6.42 -15.89
C ILE A 87 -5.10 5.82 -14.60
N PRO A 88 -5.48 6.31 -13.41
CA PRO A 88 -5.05 5.76 -12.14
C PRO A 88 -5.65 4.37 -11.88
N LEU A 89 -4.79 3.40 -11.60
CA LEU A 89 -5.16 2.02 -11.32
C LEU A 89 -5.04 1.66 -9.82
N VAL A 90 -4.06 2.25 -9.15
CA VAL A 90 -3.78 2.02 -7.72
C VAL A 90 -3.31 3.31 -7.09
N MET A 91 -3.81 3.62 -5.89
CA MET A 91 -3.17 4.59 -5.00
C MET A 91 -2.35 3.84 -3.97
N ALA A 92 -1.07 4.16 -3.86
CA ALA A 92 -0.18 3.62 -2.83
C ALA A 92 0.11 4.68 -1.77
N HIS A 93 -0.11 4.32 -0.50
CA HIS A 93 0.21 5.13 0.68
C HIS A 93 1.26 4.39 1.50
N SER A 94 2.49 4.90 1.51
CA SER A 94 3.64 4.28 2.17
C SER A 94 4.06 5.09 3.38
N VAL A 95 4.26 4.40 4.51
CA VAL A 95 4.79 4.97 5.74
C VAL A 95 6.21 4.46 5.96
N ILE A 96 7.16 5.38 5.97
CA ILE A 96 8.59 5.12 6.05
C ILE A 96 9.12 5.78 7.33
N PRO A 97 9.32 5.02 8.42
CA PRO A 97 9.94 5.56 9.63
C PRO A 97 11.31 6.17 9.31
N THR A 98 11.68 7.25 9.99
CA THR A 98 12.97 7.92 9.73
C THR A 98 14.16 6.97 9.87
N LEU A 99 14.11 6.04 10.84
CA LEU A 99 15.13 5.00 10.99
C LEU A 99 15.21 4.06 9.77
N SER A 100 14.12 3.89 9.04
CA SER A 100 14.07 3.04 7.83
C SER A 100 14.66 3.72 6.60
N SER A 101 14.90 5.02 6.66
CA SER A 101 15.44 5.84 5.56
C SER A 101 16.87 6.34 5.79
N SER A 102 17.51 5.97 6.92
CA SER A 102 18.88 6.35 7.25
C SER A 102 19.92 5.39 6.69
N GLY A 103 21.17 5.82 6.63
CA GLY A 103 22.29 5.00 6.19
C GLY A 103 22.10 4.44 4.78
N SER A 104 22.34 3.15 4.62
CA SER A 104 22.24 2.45 3.33
C SER A 104 20.83 2.36 2.73
N ASN A 105 19.81 2.86 3.42
CA ASN A 105 18.42 2.91 2.93
C ASN A 105 18.04 4.25 2.28
N HIS A 106 18.98 5.16 2.11
CA HIS A 106 18.76 6.46 1.45
C HIS A 106 18.10 6.38 0.08
N ALA A 107 18.21 5.24 -0.63
CA ALA A 107 17.54 5.01 -1.90
C ALA A 107 16.02 5.23 -1.82
N VAL A 108 15.41 4.99 -0.64
CA VAL A 108 13.98 5.23 -0.42
C VAL A 108 13.62 6.72 -0.45
N LEU A 109 14.55 7.60 -0.06
CA LEU A 109 14.36 9.05 -0.09
C LEU A 109 14.54 9.66 -1.48
N ARG A 110 15.22 8.95 -2.38
CA ARG A 110 15.57 9.42 -3.73
C ARG A 110 14.75 8.74 -4.82
N LEU A 111 13.57 8.24 -4.49
CA LEU A 111 12.74 7.52 -5.45
C LEU A 111 12.26 8.40 -6.61
N GLY A 112 12.03 9.71 -6.38
CA GLY A 112 11.43 10.57 -7.39
C GLY A 112 10.14 9.95 -7.94
N THR A 113 10.07 9.73 -9.25
CA THR A 113 8.95 9.05 -9.92
C THR A 113 9.10 7.54 -10.02
N LYS A 114 10.11 6.94 -9.36
CA LYS A 114 10.26 5.47 -9.34
C LYS A 114 9.31 4.86 -8.32
N PRO A 115 8.69 3.70 -8.62
CA PRO A 115 7.86 3.00 -7.65
C PRO A 115 8.73 2.47 -6.48
N LEU A 116 8.20 2.50 -5.27
CA LEU A 116 8.89 1.98 -4.08
C LEU A 116 9.25 0.49 -4.24
N GLY A 117 8.45 -0.26 -4.99
CA GLY A 117 8.72 -1.66 -5.35
C GLY A 117 10.09 -1.87 -6.01
N ALA A 118 10.62 -0.89 -6.75
CA ALA A 118 11.93 -0.98 -7.37
C ALA A 118 13.05 -1.14 -6.32
N VAL A 119 12.90 -0.52 -5.14
CA VAL A 119 13.83 -0.69 -4.01
C VAL A 119 13.49 -1.94 -3.21
N LEU A 120 12.20 -2.21 -2.96
CA LEU A 120 11.76 -3.34 -2.15
C LEU A 120 12.07 -4.70 -2.80
N PHE A 121 12.06 -4.79 -4.12
CA PHE A 121 12.23 -6.03 -4.91
C PHE A 121 13.50 -6.03 -5.78
N SER A 122 14.49 -5.17 -5.49
CA SER A 122 15.74 -5.13 -6.26
C SER A 122 16.49 -6.48 -6.18
N LYS A 123 17.13 -6.87 -7.29
CA LYS A 123 17.87 -8.16 -7.41
C LYS A 123 19.01 -8.33 -6.40
N THR A 124 19.57 -7.23 -5.91
CA THR A 124 20.63 -7.23 -4.88
C THR A 124 20.14 -7.64 -3.50
N ARG A 125 18.85 -7.85 -3.35
CA ARG A 125 18.24 -8.20 -2.07
C ARG A 125 18.16 -9.71 -1.92
N LYS A 126 18.88 -10.27 -0.94
CA LYS A 126 18.62 -11.63 -0.46
C LYS A 126 17.18 -11.62 0.08
N HIS A 127 16.28 -12.33 -0.58
CA HIS A 127 14.90 -12.46 -0.14
C HIS A 127 14.89 -13.06 1.26
N SER A 128 14.24 -12.39 2.19
CA SER A 128 13.93 -13.00 3.48
C SER A 128 13.15 -14.30 3.19
N LYS A 129 13.56 -15.39 3.83
CA LYS A 129 12.85 -16.69 3.71
C LYS A 129 11.39 -16.58 4.19
N THR A 130 11.07 -15.57 4.99
CA THR A 130 9.72 -15.34 5.50
C THR A 130 8.98 -14.30 4.66
N LYS A 131 7.76 -14.65 4.23
CA LYS A 131 6.86 -13.71 3.55
C LYS A 131 6.48 -12.57 4.51
N PRO A 132 6.49 -11.31 4.08
CA PRO A 132 6.10 -10.20 4.94
C PRO A 132 4.62 -10.34 5.33
N PRO A 133 4.26 -9.94 6.57
CA PRO A 133 2.87 -9.96 7.01
C PRO A 133 2.02 -9.04 6.13
N ARG A 134 0.86 -9.55 5.72
CA ARG A 134 -0.10 -8.87 4.86
C ARG A 134 -1.48 -8.92 5.44
N ASP A 135 -2.18 -7.81 5.30
CA ASP A 135 -3.58 -7.69 5.64
C ASP A 135 -4.35 -7.13 4.44
N ILE A 136 -5.63 -7.44 4.38
CA ILE A 136 -6.56 -6.89 3.40
C ILE A 136 -7.68 -6.16 4.12
N ALA A 137 -8.27 -5.19 3.45
CA ALA A 137 -9.41 -4.45 3.97
C ALA A 137 -10.38 -4.08 2.85
N ARG A 138 -11.63 -3.94 3.26
CA ARG A 138 -12.68 -3.27 2.51
C ARG A 138 -12.85 -1.88 3.09
N LEU A 139 -12.35 -0.86 2.38
CA LEU A 139 -12.35 0.53 2.83
C LEU A 139 -13.66 1.20 2.42
N ASP A 140 -14.42 1.66 3.37
CA ASP A 140 -15.61 2.50 3.16
C ASP A 140 -15.30 3.99 3.41
N LYS A 141 -16.32 4.85 3.26
CA LYS A 141 -16.21 6.31 3.44
C LYS A 141 -15.77 6.73 4.85
N SER A 142 -15.85 5.87 5.86
CA SER A 142 -15.38 6.14 7.23
C SER A 142 -13.86 5.98 7.37
N SER A 143 -13.24 5.18 6.49
CA SER A 143 -11.81 4.89 6.51
C SER A 143 -10.97 6.12 6.15
N GLU A 144 -9.92 6.39 6.94
CA GLU A 144 -8.97 7.47 6.66
C GLU A 144 -8.26 7.31 5.32
N LEU A 145 -7.94 6.07 4.91
CA LEU A 145 -7.33 5.81 3.61
C LEU A 145 -8.32 6.02 2.47
N TRP A 146 -9.60 5.69 2.65
CA TRP A 146 -10.63 6.01 1.66
C TRP A 146 -10.77 7.52 1.50
N LYS A 147 -10.84 8.27 2.60
CA LYS A 147 -10.92 9.75 2.59
C LYS A 147 -9.69 10.38 1.94
N LYS A 148 -8.49 9.86 2.18
CA LYS A 148 -7.27 10.33 1.50
C LYS A 148 -7.37 10.09 -0.01
N CYS A 149 -7.81 8.90 -0.42
CA CYS A 149 -7.99 8.55 -1.83
C CYS A 149 -9.04 9.46 -2.51
N SER A 150 -10.19 9.68 -1.85
CA SER A 150 -11.31 10.46 -2.41
C SER A 150 -10.98 11.93 -2.68
N LYS A 151 -9.94 12.48 -2.04
CA LYS A 151 -9.47 13.85 -2.32
C LYS A 151 -8.92 14.03 -3.75
N HIS A 152 -8.55 12.93 -4.40
CA HIS A 152 -7.96 12.94 -5.74
C HIS A 152 -8.92 12.48 -6.83
N PHE A 153 -10.13 12.03 -6.47
CA PHE A 153 -11.09 11.47 -7.41
C PHE A 153 -12.50 11.95 -7.10
N SER A 154 -13.14 12.64 -8.03
CA SER A 154 -14.58 12.91 -7.98
C SER A 154 -15.35 11.60 -8.24
N GLY A 155 -16.41 11.36 -7.46
CA GLY A 155 -17.27 10.19 -7.66
C GLY A 155 -16.62 8.84 -7.33
N LEU A 156 -15.59 8.83 -6.46
CA LEU A 156 -14.93 7.59 -6.07
C LEU A 156 -15.92 6.60 -5.46
N SER A 157 -15.94 5.38 -5.98
CA SER A 157 -16.80 4.30 -5.49
C SER A 157 -16.45 3.91 -4.05
N SER A 158 -17.45 3.40 -3.34
CA SER A 158 -17.28 2.82 -2.00
C SER A 158 -18.06 1.51 -1.95
N PRO A 159 -17.49 0.46 -1.38
CA PRO A 159 -16.14 0.39 -0.81
C PRO A 159 -15.04 0.13 -1.83
N LEU A 160 -13.79 0.39 -1.45
CA LEU A 160 -12.59 0.00 -2.18
C LEU A 160 -11.90 -1.17 -1.49
N TRP A 161 -11.29 -2.04 -2.27
CA TRP A 161 -10.38 -3.06 -1.73
C TRP A 161 -8.98 -2.49 -1.57
N ALA A 162 -8.32 -2.91 -0.49
CA ALA A 162 -6.96 -2.51 -0.20
C ALA A 162 -6.15 -3.67 0.39
N ARG A 163 -4.85 -3.61 0.17
CA ARG A 163 -3.86 -4.51 0.75
C ARG A 163 -2.84 -3.70 1.54
N ARG A 164 -2.44 -4.20 2.68
CA ARG A 164 -1.40 -3.62 3.53
C ARG A 164 -0.29 -4.64 3.74
N THR A 165 0.95 -4.23 3.53
CA THR A 165 2.12 -5.09 3.70
C THR A 165 3.17 -4.38 4.53
N LEU A 166 3.70 -5.06 5.56
CA LEU A 166 4.83 -4.57 6.33
C LEU A 166 6.11 -5.20 5.80
N TYR A 167 6.80 -4.46 4.94
CA TYR A 167 8.10 -4.85 4.42
C TYR A 167 9.20 -4.55 5.44
N ARG A 168 10.31 -5.26 5.32
CA ARG A 168 11.54 -4.92 6.04
C ARG A 168 12.66 -4.65 5.03
N LEU A 169 13.15 -3.44 4.99
CA LEU A 169 14.30 -3.04 4.18
C LEU A 169 15.54 -3.02 5.08
N LYS A 170 16.43 -4.00 4.88
CA LYS A 170 17.62 -4.19 5.74
C LYS A 170 17.28 -4.20 7.24
N GLY A 171 16.21 -4.92 7.60
CA GLY A 171 15.73 -5.02 8.98
C GLY A 171 14.74 -3.93 9.40
N HIS A 172 14.72 -2.78 8.72
CA HIS A 172 13.86 -1.64 9.07
C HIS A 172 12.47 -1.76 8.42
N PRO A 173 11.38 -1.53 9.16
CA PRO A 173 10.03 -1.68 8.65
C PRO A 173 9.64 -0.54 7.72
N ILE A 174 8.87 -0.86 6.68
CA ILE A 174 8.18 0.06 5.78
C ILE A 174 6.77 -0.48 5.60
N LEU A 175 5.76 0.31 5.95
CA LEU A 175 4.37 -0.05 5.73
C LEU A 175 3.91 0.48 4.38
N VAL A 176 3.33 -0.39 3.56
CA VAL A 176 2.77 -0.02 2.26
C VAL A 176 1.30 -0.41 2.23
N ASN A 177 0.43 0.57 2.04
CA ASN A 177 -0.98 0.38 1.79
C ASN A 177 -1.24 0.60 0.30
N GLU A 178 -1.87 -0.36 -0.35
CA GLU A 178 -2.22 -0.34 -1.78
C GLU A 178 -3.74 -0.36 -1.89
N ILE A 179 -4.31 0.72 -2.44
CA ILE A 179 -5.75 0.90 -2.61
C ILE A 179 -6.06 0.68 -4.08
N TYR A 180 -6.83 -0.35 -4.37
CA TYR A 180 -7.17 -0.75 -5.73
C TYR A 180 -8.35 0.06 -6.26
N LEU A 181 -8.14 0.74 -7.40
CA LEU A 181 -9.18 1.49 -8.08
C LEU A 181 -9.93 0.60 -9.08
N PRO A 182 -11.21 0.85 -9.33
CA PRO A 182 -12.01 0.03 -10.25
C PRO A 182 -11.40 -0.09 -11.67
N ALA A 183 -10.72 0.96 -12.13
CA ALA A 183 -10.06 0.98 -13.43
C ALA A 183 -8.99 -0.11 -13.61
N LEU A 184 -8.40 -0.62 -12.51
CA LEU A 184 -7.44 -1.72 -12.56
C LEU A 184 -8.05 -2.99 -13.19
N LEU A 185 -9.30 -3.30 -12.86
CA LEU A 185 -9.95 -4.50 -13.40
C LEU A 185 -10.26 -4.35 -14.89
N ASN A 186 -10.62 -3.15 -15.32
CA ASN A 186 -10.89 -2.89 -16.74
C ASN A 186 -9.59 -2.99 -17.54
N ALA A 187 -8.53 -2.34 -17.09
CA ALA A 187 -7.23 -2.37 -17.76
C ALA A 187 -6.57 -3.75 -17.81
N ALA A 188 -6.84 -4.62 -16.84
CA ALA A 188 -6.28 -5.97 -16.80
C ALA A 188 -7.07 -7.01 -17.62
N ASN A 189 -8.26 -6.64 -18.12
CA ASN A 189 -9.11 -7.51 -18.94
C ASN A 189 -9.13 -7.09 -20.42
N SER A 190 -8.45 -5.99 -20.75
CA SER A 190 -8.25 -5.48 -22.13
C SER A 190 -7.02 -6.11 -22.77
#